data_8daf079089c1e0ba0609845e05ca3071
#
_entry.id   8daf079089c1e0ba0609845e05ca3071
#
_cell.length_a   1.000
_cell.length_b   1.000
_cell.length_c   1.000
_cell.angle_alpha   90.00
_cell.angle_beta   90.00
_cell.angle_gamma   90.00
#
_symmetry.space_group_name_H-M   'P 1'
#
loop_
_entity.id
_entity.type
_entity.pdbx_description
1 polymer ?
#
loop_
_entity_poly.entity_id
_entity_poly.type
_entity_poly.pdbx_seq_one_letter_code
_entity_poly.pdbx_strand_id
1 'polypeptide(L)'
;MDGALERFAPLKLETNQLAVTLVDLRDPEQPVQASYRGGEQAYPASVIKLFYLVAIHRWLEDGKLEETAELRRAMRDMIVDSLNGATGYLVDLLTGTTSGPELAPNEMEKWYYQRNAVNRYFASLGYTNINVNRKPWCEGPYGREMQSVRMSKPNHRNWLTTDATARLLNEIVTGKAVSARRSAEMMELLKRDPSPDSGTKNDQAHAYTALALPPGSKLWSKAGWMSECRHDAAYVELPNGSKFVLVTFTVDHANEREIIPAVAKAVVQEFSARK
;
A
#
# COMPACT_ATOMS: atom_id res chain seq x y z
N MET A 1 11.18 13.38 -12.84
CA MET A 1 11.98 12.24 -12.34
C MET A 1 13.46 12.54 -12.43
N ASP A 2 13.94 13.04 -13.54
CA ASP A 2 15.37 13.35 -13.75
C ASP A 2 15.94 14.23 -12.63
N GLY A 3 15.23 15.28 -12.23
CA GLY A 3 15.66 16.13 -11.10
C GLY A 3 15.76 15.43 -9.74
N ALA A 4 15.02 14.33 -9.50
CA ALA A 4 15.19 13.53 -8.28
C ALA A 4 16.45 12.66 -8.39
N LEU A 5 16.65 12.02 -9.53
CA LEU A 5 17.84 11.20 -9.76
C LEU A 5 19.12 12.04 -9.71
N GLU A 6 19.12 13.23 -10.33
CA GLU A 6 20.24 14.18 -10.26
C GLU A 6 20.52 14.65 -8.82
N ARG A 7 19.46 15.03 -8.08
CA ARG A 7 19.59 15.50 -6.69
C ARG A 7 20.19 14.44 -5.77
N PHE A 8 19.82 13.18 -5.95
CA PHE A 8 20.27 12.07 -5.11
C PHE A 8 21.39 11.23 -5.72
N ALA A 9 21.98 11.67 -6.86
CA ALA A 9 23.14 11.02 -7.45
C ALA A 9 24.33 10.88 -6.47
N PRO A 10 24.61 11.85 -5.57
CA PRO A 10 25.67 11.68 -4.57
C PRO A 10 25.43 10.53 -3.60
N LEU A 11 24.15 10.13 -3.38
CA LEU A 11 23.75 8.98 -2.58
C LEU A 11 23.66 7.68 -3.40
N LYS A 12 24.10 7.72 -4.67
CA LYS A 12 24.06 6.59 -5.61
C LYS A 12 22.64 6.05 -5.86
N LEU A 13 21.63 6.92 -5.82
CA LEU A 13 20.28 6.53 -6.25
C LEU A 13 20.30 6.20 -7.74
N GLU A 14 20.09 4.94 -8.06
CA GLU A 14 20.03 4.44 -9.42
C GLU A 14 18.60 4.39 -9.94
N THR A 15 18.45 4.38 -11.26
CA THR A 15 17.14 4.39 -11.93
C THR A 15 16.25 3.20 -11.55
N ASN A 16 16.83 2.04 -11.26
CA ASN A 16 16.13 0.82 -10.85
C ASN A 16 15.70 0.80 -9.38
N GLN A 17 16.10 1.78 -8.59
CA GLN A 17 15.81 1.89 -7.16
C GLN A 17 14.65 2.84 -6.84
N LEU A 18 14.08 3.48 -7.87
CA LEU A 18 12.93 4.38 -7.75
C LEU A 18 11.84 3.98 -8.75
N ALA A 19 10.61 3.84 -8.26
CA ALA A 19 9.41 3.73 -9.08
C ALA A 19 8.35 4.70 -8.57
N VAL A 20 7.64 5.37 -9.48
CA VAL A 20 6.64 6.39 -9.14
C VAL A 20 5.46 6.29 -10.07
N THR A 21 4.25 6.38 -9.53
CA THR A 21 3.02 6.56 -10.31
C THR A 21 2.22 7.71 -9.74
N LEU A 22 1.85 8.62 -10.63
CA LEU A 22 0.99 9.77 -10.36
C LEU A 22 -0.33 9.58 -11.12
N VAL A 23 -1.46 9.76 -10.42
CA VAL A 23 -2.79 9.85 -11.04
C VAL A 23 -3.34 11.24 -10.75
N ASP A 24 -3.53 12.04 -11.78
CA ASP A 24 -4.19 13.34 -11.72
C ASP A 24 -5.71 13.14 -11.62
N LEU A 25 -6.31 13.66 -10.57
CA LEU A 25 -7.74 13.55 -10.26
C LEU A 25 -8.44 14.93 -10.24
N ARG A 26 -7.88 15.93 -10.92
CA ARG A 26 -8.58 17.22 -11.11
C ARG A 26 -9.90 17.04 -11.84
N ASP A 27 -9.94 16.11 -12.80
CA ASP A 27 -11.17 15.54 -13.36
C ASP A 27 -11.28 14.06 -12.94
N PRO A 28 -12.09 13.73 -11.90
CA PRO A 28 -12.22 12.36 -11.41
C PRO A 28 -12.86 11.38 -12.40
N GLU A 29 -13.60 11.90 -13.39
CA GLU A 29 -14.23 11.08 -14.43
C GLU A 29 -13.24 10.73 -15.56
N GLN A 30 -12.17 11.52 -15.71
CA GLN A 30 -11.12 11.32 -16.69
C GLN A 30 -9.73 11.39 -16.04
N PRO A 31 -9.39 10.44 -15.14
CA PRO A 31 -8.10 10.45 -14.48
C PRO A 31 -6.95 10.25 -15.47
N VAL A 32 -5.90 11.05 -15.33
CA VAL A 32 -4.71 10.95 -16.18
C VAL A 32 -3.57 10.33 -15.35
N GLN A 33 -3.01 9.23 -15.84
CA GLN A 33 -1.89 8.55 -15.18
C GLN A 33 -0.59 8.83 -15.90
N ALA A 34 0.46 9.09 -15.12
CA ALA A 34 1.84 9.08 -15.55
C ALA A 34 2.67 8.23 -14.60
N SER A 35 3.60 7.44 -15.14
CA SER A 35 4.44 6.60 -14.31
C SER A 35 5.90 6.59 -14.76
N TYR A 36 6.78 6.39 -13.80
CA TYR A 36 8.20 6.10 -13.99
C TYR A 36 8.47 4.73 -13.38
N ARG A 37 8.80 3.74 -14.21
CA ARG A 37 8.99 2.33 -13.82
C ARG A 37 7.79 1.74 -13.07
N GLY A 38 6.58 2.24 -13.38
CA GLY A 38 5.36 1.92 -12.63
C GLY A 38 4.97 0.45 -12.63
N GLY A 39 5.38 -0.33 -13.65
CA GLY A 39 5.15 -1.77 -13.77
C GLY A 39 6.19 -2.65 -13.07
N GLU A 40 7.24 -2.08 -12.48
CA GLU A 40 8.29 -2.85 -11.82
C GLU A 40 7.85 -3.34 -10.44
N GLN A 41 8.09 -4.62 -10.18
CA GLN A 41 7.75 -5.24 -8.91
C GLN A 41 8.75 -4.86 -7.81
N ALA A 42 8.25 -4.46 -6.66
CA ALA A 42 9.04 -4.27 -5.45
C ALA A 42 8.40 -4.97 -4.25
N TYR A 43 9.20 -5.32 -3.25
CA TYR A 43 8.69 -5.76 -1.96
C TYR A 43 7.99 -4.56 -1.28
N PRO A 44 6.68 -4.62 -1.00
CA PRO A 44 5.90 -3.41 -0.70
C PRO A 44 5.95 -2.98 0.76
N ALA A 45 6.64 -3.72 1.63
CA ALA A 45 6.53 -3.55 3.08
C ALA A 45 5.05 -3.41 3.50
N SER A 46 4.72 -2.42 4.33
CA SER A 46 3.34 -2.24 4.83
C SER A 46 2.35 -1.64 3.83
N VAL A 47 2.78 -1.23 2.63
CA VAL A 47 1.83 -0.79 1.58
C VAL A 47 0.92 -1.94 1.14
N ILE A 48 1.35 -3.20 1.27
CA ILE A 48 0.53 -4.39 1.02
C ILE A 48 -0.81 -4.39 1.78
N LYS A 49 -0.88 -3.71 2.93
CA LYS A 49 -2.06 -3.65 3.80
C LYS A 49 -3.25 -2.96 3.15
N LEU A 50 -3.02 -2.11 2.13
CA LEU A 50 -4.09 -1.57 1.27
C LEU A 50 -4.87 -2.67 0.57
N PHE A 51 -4.17 -3.64 0.03
CA PHE A 51 -4.78 -4.77 -0.68
C PHE A 51 -5.56 -5.68 0.28
N TYR A 52 -5.02 -5.95 1.46
CA TYR A 52 -5.74 -6.70 2.49
C TYR A 52 -6.98 -5.94 2.97
N LEU A 53 -6.91 -4.62 3.13
CA LEU A 53 -8.05 -3.80 3.51
C LEU A 53 -9.20 -3.93 2.50
N VAL A 54 -8.92 -3.77 1.21
CA VAL A 54 -9.93 -3.93 0.15
C VAL A 54 -10.51 -5.34 0.13
N ALA A 55 -9.68 -6.38 0.28
CA ALA A 55 -10.14 -7.75 0.32
C ALA A 55 -11.09 -8.00 1.52
N ILE A 56 -10.77 -7.47 2.72
CA ILE A 56 -11.64 -7.58 3.89
C ILE A 56 -12.99 -6.92 3.63
N HIS A 57 -12.99 -5.69 3.11
CA HIS A 57 -14.23 -5.00 2.78
C HIS A 57 -15.04 -5.73 1.70
N ARG A 58 -14.38 -6.42 0.76
CA ARG A 58 -15.06 -7.28 -0.21
C ARG A 58 -15.70 -8.51 0.47
N TRP A 59 -14.97 -9.20 1.36
CA TRP A 59 -15.51 -10.34 2.10
C TRP A 59 -16.66 -9.96 3.04
N LEU A 60 -16.60 -8.77 3.65
CA LEU A 60 -17.70 -8.20 4.43
C LEU A 60 -18.93 -7.90 3.56
N GLU A 61 -18.72 -7.31 2.37
CA GLU A 61 -19.82 -7.01 1.44
C GLU A 61 -20.48 -8.28 0.89
N ASP A 62 -19.70 -9.34 0.69
CA ASP A 62 -20.19 -10.64 0.25
C ASP A 62 -20.81 -11.49 1.37
N GLY A 63 -20.78 -11.03 2.63
CA GLY A 63 -21.22 -11.81 3.79
C GLY A 63 -20.33 -13.02 4.13
N LYS A 64 -19.10 -13.05 3.62
CA LYS A 64 -18.09 -14.10 3.92
C LYS A 64 -17.42 -13.89 5.27
N LEU A 65 -17.41 -12.67 5.76
CA LEU A 65 -16.96 -12.30 7.09
C LEU A 65 -18.06 -11.54 7.81
N GLU A 66 -18.17 -11.78 9.12
CA GLU A 66 -19.02 -10.99 10.01
C GLU A 66 -18.27 -9.78 10.53
N GLU A 67 -18.93 -8.62 10.57
CA GLU A 67 -18.35 -7.38 11.05
C GLU A 67 -18.42 -7.29 12.59
N THR A 68 -17.42 -7.85 13.25
CA THR A 68 -17.30 -7.82 14.71
C THR A 68 -16.49 -6.59 15.19
N ALA A 69 -16.63 -6.26 16.48
CA ALA A 69 -15.80 -5.21 17.11
C ALA A 69 -14.30 -5.52 16.99
N GLU A 70 -13.92 -6.80 17.11
CA GLU A 70 -12.54 -7.25 16.99
C GLU A 70 -12.00 -7.08 15.57
N LEU A 71 -12.82 -7.41 14.54
CA LEU A 71 -12.44 -7.22 13.14
C LEU A 71 -12.22 -5.73 12.83
N ARG A 72 -13.12 -4.84 13.31
CA ARG A 72 -12.95 -3.38 13.16
C ARG A 72 -11.68 -2.88 13.82
N ARG A 73 -11.40 -3.34 15.06
CA ARG A 73 -10.17 -3.00 15.78
C ARG A 73 -8.94 -3.45 15.00
N ALA A 74 -8.94 -4.67 14.50
CA ALA A 74 -7.81 -5.21 13.73
C ALA A 74 -7.58 -4.46 12.41
N MET A 75 -8.63 -4.08 11.68
CA MET A 75 -8.51 -3.23 10.48
C MET A 75 -7.89 -1.87 10.81
N ARG A 76 -8.36 -1.23 11.90
CA ARG A 76 -7.79 0.03 12.36
C ARG A 76 -6.30 -0.13 12.69
N ASP A 77 -5.94 -1.09 13.50
CA ASP A 77 -4.57 -1.33 13.94
C ASP A 77 -3.65 -1.68 12.75
N MET A 78 -4.15 -2.42 11.76
CA MET A 78 -3.42 -2.71 10.53
C MET A 78 -3.12 -1.45 9.71
N ILE A 79 -4.06 -0.51 9.60
CA ILE A 79 -3.94 0.66 8.70
C ILE A 79 -3.39 1.89 9.42
N VAL A 80 -3.93 2.23 10.59
CA VAL A 80 -3.54 3.44 11.33
C VAL A 80 -2.18 3.24 11.97
N ASP A 81 -2.01 2.17 12.72
CA ASP A 81 -0.79 1.91 13.48
C ASP A 81 0.19 0.96 12.76
N SER A 82 -0.25 0.45 11.60
CA SER A 82 0.55 -0.45 10.75
C SER A 82 1.04 -1.73 11.45
N LEU A 83 0.25 -2.28 12.39
CA LEU A 83 0.64 -3.46 13.18
C LEU A 83 0.65 -4.73 12.34
N ASN A 84 1.76 -5.48 12.40
CA ASN A 84 1.92 -6.75 11.69
C ASN A 84 1.09 -7.87 12.33
N GLY A 85 0.92 -7.87 13.65
CA GLY A 85 0.07 -8.84 14.36
C GLY A 85 -1.38 -8.78 13.89
N ALA A 86 -1.95 -7.56 13.82
CA ALA A 86 -3.29 -7.32 13.28
C ALA A 86 -3.39 -7.77 11.81
N THR A 87 -2.37 -7.45 11.00
CA THR A 87 -2.33 -7.90 9.59
C THR A 87 -2.32 -9.42 9.49
N GLY A 88 -1.54 -10.10 10.31
CA GLY A 88 -1.46 -11.56 10.32
C GLY A 88 -2.81 -12.22 10.67
N TYR A 89 -3.51 -11.69 11.67
CA TYR A 89 -4.87 -12.11 12.03
C TYR A 89 -5.85 -11.93 10.85
N LEU A 90 -5.83 -10.77 10.22
CA LEU A 90 -6.70 -10.48 9.08
C LEU A 90 -6.41 -11.35 7.86
N VAL A 91 -5.14 -11.67 7.57
CA VAL A 91 -4.77 -12.62 6.50
C VAL A 91 -5.30 -14.01 6.80
N ASP A 92 -5.27 -14.45 8.05
CA ASP A 92 -5.84 -15.74 8.44
C ASP A 92 -7.36 -15.78 8.21
N LEU A 93 -8.08 -14.73 8.59
CA LEU A 93 -9.53 -14.63 8.35
C LEU A 93 -9.86 -14.60 6.85
N LEU A 94 -9.13 -13.81 6.04
CA LEU A 94 -9.34 -13.70 4.60
C LEU A 94 -9.15 -15.03 3.86
N THR A 95 -8.27 -15.87 4.37
CA THR A 95 -7.83 -17.07 3.65
C THR A 95 -8.30 -18.38 4.28
N GLY A 96 -8.86 -18.32 5.50
CA GLY A 96 -9.22 -19.51 6.28
C GLY A 96 -8.02 -20.38 6.63
N THR A 97 -6.84 -19.77 6.77
CA THR A 97 -5.58 -20.47 7.06
C THR A 97 -4.94 -19.92 8.32
N THR A 98 -4.10 -20.70 8.96
CA THR A 98 -3.33 -20.27 10.14
C THR A 98 -1.86 -20.67 10.00
N SER A 99 -0.96 -19.97 10.69
CA SER A 99 0.40 -20.42 10.91
C SER A 99 0.43 -21.67 11.78
N GLY A 100 1.49 -22.48 11.71
CA GLY A 100 1.64 -23.70 12.50
C GLY A 100 2.78 -24.58 11.98
N PRO A 101 2.94 -25.83 12.48
CA PRO A 101 3.92 -26.77 12.00
C PRO A 101 3.82 -27.02 10.50
N GLU A 102 4.87 -27.60 9.93
CA GLU A 102 4.85 -28.06 8.51
C GLU A 102 3.73 -29.09 8.29
N LEU A 103 3.16 -29.07 7.12
CA LEU A 103 2.08 -29.95 6.68
C LEU A 103 2.61 -31.05 5.76
N ALA A 104 1.90 -32.16 5.69
CA ALA A 104 2.11 -33.15 4.64
C ALA A 104 1.83 -32.53 3.26
N PRO A 105 2.42 -33.04 2.18
CA PRO A 105 2.35 -32.41 0.86
C PRO A 105 0.93 -32.09 0.38
N ASN A 106 0.00 -33.03 0.49
CA ASN A 106 -1.40 -32.87 0.08
C ASN A 106 -2.17 -31.82 0.93
N GLU A 107 -1.88 -31.75 2.22
CA GLU A 107 -2.44 -30.73 3.13
C GLU A 107 -1.85 -29.36 2.82
N MET A 108 -0.56 -29.31 2.51
CA MET A 108 0.13 -28.07 2.16
C MET A 108 -0.37 -27.48 0.84
N GLU A 109 -0.66 -28.30 -0.18
CA GLU A 109 -1.29 -27.84 -1.43
C GLU A 109 -2.64 -27.19 -1.18
N LYS A 110 -3.49 -27.81 -0.35
CA LYS A 110 -4.79 -27.27 0.03
C LYS A 110 -4.63 -25.96 0.80
N TRP A 111 -3.75 -25.93 1.78
CA TRP A 111 -3.45 -24.72 2.56
C TRP A 111 -2.95 -23.59 1.66
N TYR A 112 -2.03 -23.90 0.74
CA TYR A 112 -1.47 -22.91 -0.19
C TYR A 112 -2.52 -22.38 -1.15
N TYR A 113 -3.41 -23.22 -1.65
CA TYR A 113 -4.55 -22.78 -2.45
C TYR A 113 -5.43 -21.79 -1.68
N GLN A 114 -5.77 -22.09 -0.43
CA GLN A 114 -6.56 -21.19 0.42
C GLN A 114 -5.80 -19.88 0.67
N ARG A 115 -4.52 -19.92 1.01
CA ARG A 115 -3.68 -18.76 1.27
C ARG A 115 -3.61 -17.79 0.07
N ASN A 116 -3.80 -18.28 -1.13
CA ASN A 116 -3.85 -17.48 -2.36
C ASN A 116 -5.24 -16.91 -2.70
N ALA A 117 -6.20 -16.91 -1.79
CA ALA A 117 -7.54 -16.39 -2.03
C ALA A 117 -7.52 -14.89 -2.44
N VAL A 118 -6.68 -14.08 -1.79
CA VAL A 118 -6.55 -12.65 -2.09
C VAL A 118 -5.95 -12.42 -3.48
N ASN A 119 -4.93 -13.20 -3.86
CA ASN A 119 -4.37 -13.14 -5.22
C ASN A 119 -5.42 -13.47 -6.28
N ARG A 120 -6.24 -14.51 -6.06
CA ARG A 120 -7.31 -14.87 -7.01
C ARG A 120 -8.37 -13.79 -7.12
N TYR A 121 -8.73 -13.15 -6.02
CA TYR A 121 -9.65 -12.02 -6.03
C TYR A 121 -9.11 -10.87 -6.89
N PHE A 122 -7.89 -10.42 -6.64
CA PHE A 122 -7.31 -9.33 -7.43
C PHE A 122 -7.07 -9.72 -8.89
N ALA A 123 -6.69 -10.96 -9.16
CA ALA A 123 -6.57 -11.46 -10.54
C ALA A 123 -7.92 -11.39 -11.29
N SER A 124 -9.04 -11.69 -10.62
CA SER A 124 -10.37 -11.56 -11.22
C SER A 124 -10.77 -10.12 -11.55
N LEU A 125 -10.11 -9.14 -10.93
CA LEU A 125 -10.26 -7.70 -11.21
C LEU A 125 -9.21 -7.18 -12.22
N GLY A 126 -8.38 -8.06 -12.79
CA GLY A 126 -7.35 -7.72 -13.77
C GLY A 126 -6.06 -7.15 -13.17
N TYR A 127 -5.79 -7.38 -11.89
CA TYR A 127 -4.48 -7.11 -11.29
C TYR A 127 -3.55 -8.30 -11.56
N THR A 128 -2.62 -8.16 -12.50
CA THR A 128 -1.80 -9.29 -12.97
C THR A 128 -0.36 -9.28 -12.47
N ASN A 129 0.15 -8.13 -12.06
CA ASN A 129 1.57 -7.95 -11.69
C ASN A 129 1.75 -7.70 -10.20
N ILE A 130 1.08 -8.49 -9.36
CA ILE A 130 1.14 -8.41 -7.89
C ILE A 130 1.21 -9.81 -7.27
N ASN A 131 1.68 -9.87 -6.02
CA ASN A 131 1.55 -11.04 -5.15
C ASN A 131 1.18 -10.61 -3.74
N VAL A 132 -0.01 -10.97 -3.28
CA VAL A 132 -0.63 -10.54 -2.03
C VAL A 132 -1.10 -11.78 -1.26
N ASN A 133 -0.16 -12.53 -0.66
CA ASN A 133 -0.49 -13.78 0.02
C ASN A 133 0.34 -14.06 1.27
N ARG A 134 1.21 -13.12 1.69
CA ARG A 134 2.11 -13.31 2.83
C ARG A 134 1.76 -12.40 3.99
N LYS A 135 1.83 -12.94 5.19
CA LYS A 135 1.86 -12.11 6.39
C LYS A 135 3.16 -11.29 6.39
N PRO A 136 3.11 -10.01 6.79
CA PRO A 136 4.34 -9.27 7.07
C PRO A 136 4.93 -9.78 8.40
N TRP A 137 6.18 -10.23 8.35
CA TRP A 137 6.90 -10.73 9.50
C TRP A 137 7.92 -9.70 9.99
N CYS A 138 8.10 -9.63 11.29
CA CYS A 138 9.20 -8.85 11.85
C CYS A 138 10.53 -9.64 11.79
N GLU A 139 10.43 -10.97 11.87
CA GLU A 139 11.54 -11.90 11.78
C GLU A 139 11.32 -12.92 10.66
N GLY A 140 11.58 -14.04 10.59
CA GLY A 140 11.28 -14.99 9.50
C GLY A 140 9.94 -15.71 9.69
N PRO A 141 9.31 -16.21 8.62
CA PRO A 141 8.22 -17.17 8.73
C PRO A 141 8.74 -18.53 9.23
N TYR A 142 7.87 -19.28 9.95
CA TYR A 142 8.17 -20.61 10.46
C TYR A 142 7.17 -21.65 9.94
N GLY A 143 7.51 -22.94 10.05
CA GLY A 143 6.65 -24.08 9.74
C GLY A 143 6.00 -23.96 8.34
N ARG A 144 4.66 -24.12 8.25
CA ARG A 144 3.94 -24.08 6.97
C ARG A 144 4.05 -22.75 6.22
N GLU A 145 4.29 -21.66 6.91
CA GLU A 145 4.56 -20.37 6.26
C GLU A 145 5.91 -20.42 5.51
N MET A 146 6.96 -20.94 6.14
CA MET A 146 8.26 -21.17 5.47
C MET A 146 8.16 -22.25 4.38
N GLN A 147 7.37 -23.30 4.60
CA GLN A 147 7.11 -24.32 3.60
C GLN A 147 6.47 -23.70 2.35
N SER A 148 5.51 -22.78 2.53
CA SER A 148 4.90 -22.06 1.41
C SER A 148 5.87 -21.14 0.67
N VAL A 149 6.86 -20.57 1.36
CA VAL A 149 7.95 -19.79 0.75
C VAL A 149 8.78 -20.68 -0.19
N ARG A 150 9.13 -21.87 0.28
CA ARG A 150 9.91 -22.84 -0.55
C ARG A 150 9.16 -23.30 -1.79
N MET A 151 7.83 -23.50 -1.68
CA MET A 151 6.99 -23.93 -2.81
C MET A 151 6.79 -22.86 -3.87
N SER A 152 6.81 -21.59 -3.50
CA SER A 152 6.37 -20.49 -4.37
C SER A 152 7.50 -19.74 -5.07
N LYS A 153 8.68 -20.33 -5.19
CA LYS A 153 9.78 -19.69 -5.93
C LYS A 153 9.43 -19.53 -7.43
N PRO A 154 9.72 -18.36 -8.05
CA PRO A 154 10.41 -17.19 -7.51
C PRO A 154 9.54 -16.27 -6.64
N ASN A 155 8.21 -16.40 -6.64
CA ASN A 155 7.24 -15.51 -5.98
C ASN A 155 7.11 -15.79 -4.47
N HIS A 156 8.22 -15.84 -3.77
CA HIS A 156 8.27 -16.19 -2.34
C HIS A 156 8.00 -15.01 -1.39
N ARG A 157 7.81 -13.79 -1.92
CA ARG A 157 7.50 -12.58 -1.14
C ARG A 157 6.20 -11.94 -1.65
N ASN A 158 5.64 -11.01 -0.87
CA ASN A 158 4.69 -10.05 -1.41
C ASN A 158 5.38 -9.15 -2.42
N TRP A 159 4.70 -8.83 -3.52
CA TRP A 159 5.14 -7.94 -4.57
C TRP A 159 4.02 -6.99 -4.96
N LEU A 160 4.33 -5.72 -5.10
CA LEU A 160 3.44 -4.73 -5.70
C LEU A 160 4.21 -3.92 -6.74
N THR A 161 3.45 -3.26 -7.60
CA THR A 161 3.92 -2.21 -8.50
C THR A 161 3.31 -0.89 -8.08
N THR A 162 3.94 0.24 -8.40
CA THR A 162 3.34 1.55 -8.13
C THR A 162 2.08 1.77 -8.94
N ASP A 163 2.00 1.24 -10.18
CA ASP A 163 0.81 1.31 -11.02
C ASP A 163 -0.38 0.57 -10.41
N ALA A 164 -0.20 -0.68 -9.96
CA ALA A 164 -1.25 -1.45 -9.31
C ALA A 164 -1.70 -0.80 -8.00
N THR A 165 -0.77 -0.25 -7.23
CA THR A 165 -1.05 0.43 -5.97
C THR A 165 -1.81 1.74 -6.19
N ALA A 166 -1.40 2.54 -7.19
CA ALA A 166 -2.07 3.78 -7.55
C ALA A 166 -3.49 3.52 -8.08
N ARG A 167 -3.67 2.49 -8.93
CA ARG A 167 -4.98 2.04 -9.37
C ARG A 167 -5.89 1.70 -8.18
N LEU A 168 -5.41 0.88 -7.24
CA LEU A 168 -6.20 0.49 -6.07
C LEU A 168 -6.59 1.69 -5.22
N LEU A 169 -5.65 2.59 -4.94
CA LEU A 169 -5.93 3.78 -4.15
C LEU A 169 -6.89 4.72 -4.89
N ASN A 170 -6.75 4.87 -6.21
CA ASN A 170 -7.72 5.60 -7.04
C ASN A 170 -9.13 4.98 -6.97
N GLU A 171 -9.26 3.66 -7.06
CA GLU A 171 -10.55 2.96 -6.91
C GLU A 171 -11.17 3.21 -5.53
N ILE A 172 -10.37 3.25 -4.45
CA ILE A 172 -10.83 3.59 -3.10
C ILE A 172 -11.35 5.04 -3.05
N VAL A 173 -10.55 6.01 -3.46
CA VAL A 173 -10.88 7.44 -3.31
C VAL A 173 -12.02 7.90 -4.21
N THR A 174 -12.26 7.19 -5.32
CA THR A 174 -13.38 7.47 -6.25
C THR A 174 -14.64 6.64 -5.93
N GLY A 175 -14.65 5.88 -4.84
CA GLY A 175 -15.81 5.09 -4.43
C GLY A 175 -16.05 3.81 -5.24
N LYS A 176 -15.07 3.40 -6.06
CA LYS A 176 -15.18 2.25 -7.00
C LYS A 176 -14.62 0.94 -6.42
N ALA A 177 -13.87 1.00 -5.33
CA ALA A 177 -13.37 -0.19 -4.65
C ALA A 177 -14.49 -0.83 -3.82
N VAL A 178 -14.91 -2.06 -4.17
CA VAL A 178 -15.97 -2.84 -3.52
C VAL A 178 -17.36 -2.21 -3.69
N SER A 179 -17.64 -1.12 -2.97
CA SER A 179 -18.84 -0.28 -3.06
C SER A 179 -18.53 1.13 -2.55
N ALA A 180 -19.37 2.12 -2.86
CA ALA A 180 -19.18 3.49 -2.41
C ALA A 180 -19.14 3.59 -0.87
N ARG A 181 -20.01 2.83 -0.17
CA ARG A 181 -20.02 2.76 1.30
C ARG A 181 -18.71 2.17 1.84
N ARG A 182 -18.25 1.04 1.30
CA ARG A 182 -17.01 0.39 1.74
C ARG A 182 -15.78 1.24 1.44
N SER A 183 -15.79 1.93 0.32
CA SER A 183 -14.72 2.89 -0.03
C SER A 183 -14.64 4.04 0.99
N ALA A 184 -15.79 4.60 1.41
CA ALA A 184 -15.84 5.63 2.44
C ALA A 184 -15.29 5.11 3.79
N GLU A 185 -15.66 3.91 4.21
CA GLU A 185 -15.14 3.27 5.43
C GLU A 185 -13.60 3.09 5.37
N MET A 186 -13.07 2.67 4.21
CA MET A 186 -11.62 2.58 4.00
C MET A 186 -10.93 3.94 4.05
N MET A 187 -11.54 4.97 3.49
CA MET A 187 -11.01 6.35 3.53
C MET A 187 -10.89 6.88 4.96
N GLU A 188 -11.83 6.57 5.87
CA GLU A 188 -11.70 6.96 7.27
C GLU A 188 -10.46 6.35 7.94
N LEU A 189 -10.11 5.11 7.62
CA LEU A 189 -8.90 4.46 8.16
C LEU A 189 -7.60 5.01 7.57
N LEU A 190 -7.65 5.49 6.33
CA LEU A 190 -6.47 6.01 5.61
C LEU A 190 -6.18 7.48 5.92
N LYS A 191 -7.15 8.20 6.50
CA LYS A 191 -7.03 9.63 6.78
C LYS A 191 -5.85 9.92 7.70
N ARG A 192 -5.10 10.97 7.35
CA ARG A 192 -3.96 11.49 8.15
C ARG A 192 -4.15 12.98 8.39
N ASP A 193 -3.71 13.44 9.54
CA ASP A 193 -3.60 14.87 9.82
C ASP A 193 -2.13 15.30 9.67
N PRO A 194 -1.75 15.95 8.54
CA PRO A 194 -0.39 16.39 8.32
C PRO A 194 -0.03 17.68 9.05
N SER A 195 -0.94 18.26 9.85
CA SER A 195 -0.70 19.49 10.60
C SER A 195 0.41 19.29 11.63
N PRO A 196 1.40 20.18 11.75
CA PRO A 196 2.45 20.07 12.76
C PRO A 196 1.90 19.96 14.18
N ASP A 197 0.75 20.59 14.45
CA ASP A 197 0.12 20.65 15.76
C ASP A 197 -0.92 19.55 16.00
N SER A 198 -1.00 18.54 15.14
CA SER A 198 -2.00 17.46 15.27
C SER A 198 -1.85 16.59 16.51
N GLY A 199 -0.70 16.68 17.20
CA GLY A 199 -0.40 15.88 18.39
C GLY A 199 -0.15 14.39 18.12
N THR A 200 -0.31 13.93 16.88
CA THR A 200 0.00 12.54 16.54
C THR A 200 1.51 12.32 16.36
N LYS A 201 2.00 11.17 16.85
CA LYS A 201 3.39 10.73 16.62
C LYS A 201 3.51 9.75 15.44
N ASN A 202 2.44 9.61 14.65
CA ASN A 202 2.42 8.66 13.55
C ASN A 202 3.23 9.21 12.36
N ASP A 203 4.34 8.55 12.03
CA ASP A 203 5.20 8.91 10.90
C ASP A 203 4.45 9.00 9.56
N GLN A 204 3.35 8.26 9.38
CA GLN A 204 2.54 8.33 8.16
C GLN A 204 1.86 9.71 7.99
N ALA A 205 1.68 10.47 9.07
CA ALA A 205 1.10 11.80 9.06
C ALA A 205 2.16 12.93 8.91
N HIS A 206 3.41 12.69 9.33
CA HIS A 206 4.44 13.74 9.46
C HIS A 206 5.74 13.43 8.73
N ALA A 207 5.79 12.35 7.96
CA ALA A 207 6.92 11.97 7.11
C ALA A 207 6.43 11.68 5.69
N TYR A 208 7.26 11.16 4.84
CA TYR A 208 6.92 10.75 3.49
C TYR A 208 6.31 11.90 2.66
N THR A 209 5.22 11.65 1.94
CA THR A 209 4.52 12.67 1.14
C THR A 209 4.06 13.86 1.98
N ALA A 210 3.67 13.65 3.24
CA ALA A 210 3.19 14.69 4.15
C ALA A 210 4.16 15.88 4.30
N LEU A 211 5.48 15.62 4.30
CA LEU A 211 6.51 16.67 4.43
C LEU A 211 6.54 17.68 3.27
N ALA A 212 5.94 17.38 2.15
CA ALA A 212 5.90 18.25 0.99
C ALA A 212 4.59 19.07 0.89
N LEU A 213 3.61 18.79 1.75
CA LEU A 213 2.28 19.36 1.61
C LEU A 213 2.21 20.77 2.20
N PRO A 214 1.58 21.73 1.50
CA PRO A 214 1.29 23.05 2.06
C PRO A 214 0.22 22.95 3.16
N PRO A 215 0.21 23.91 4.11
CA PRO A 215 -0.84 23.98 5.12
C PRO A 215 -2.25 23.98 4.53
N GLY A 216 -3.17 23.28 5.18
CA GLY A 216 -4.55 23.13 4.70
C GLY A 216 -4.77 22.00 3.71
N SER A 217 -3.72 21.25 3.33
CA SER A 217 -3.86 20.02 2.54
C SER A 217 -4.54 18.92 3.34
N LYS A 218 -5.25 18.03 2.65
CA LYS A 218 -5.78 16.79 3.22
C LYS A 218 -4.99 15.61 2.69
N LEU A 219 -4.78 14.62 3.53
CA LEU A 219 -3.95 13.44 3.23
C LEU A 219 -4.65 12.15 3.64
N TRP A 220 -4.62 11.16 2.76
CA TRP A 220 -4.94 9.76 3.03
C TRP A 220 -3.77 8.91 2.54
N SER A 221 -3.20 8.10 3.40
CA SER A 221 -1.98 7.38 2.99
C SER A 221 -1.79 6.05 3.69
N LYS A 222 -0.95 5.23 3.06
CA LYS A 222 -0.35 4.05 3.68
C LYS A 222 1.12 3.98 3.31
N ALA A 223 1.97 4.16 4.30
CA ALA A 223 3.41 4.01 4.14
C ALA A 223 3.86 2.56 4.39
N GLY A 224 5.05 2.25 3.87
CA GLY A 224 5.76 1.00 4.10
C GLY A 224 7.25 1.27 4.32
N TRP A 225 7.83 0.57 5.30
CA TRP A 225 9.25 0.68 5.60
C TRP A 225 9.81 -0.63 6.13
N MET A 226 11.02 -0.93 5.72
CA MET A 226 11.94 -1.89 6.33
C MET A 226 13.38 -1.51 5.98
N SER A 227 14.37 -2.28 6.44
CA SER A 227 15.81 -1.97 6.25
C SER A 227 16.24 -1.75 4.80
N GLU A 228 15.55 -2.33 3.83
CA GLU A 228 15.90 -2.30 2.41
C GLU A 228 15.00 -1.39 1.57
N CYS A 229 13.89 -0.89 2.12
CA CYS A 229 12.94 -0.13 1.32
C CYS A 229 12.14 0.89 2.14
N ARG A 230 11.72 1.96 1.45
CA ARG A 230 10.83 3.00 1.97
C ARG A 230 9.82 3.37 0.90
N HIS A 231 8.55 3.31 1.22
CA HIS A 231 7.45 3.46 0.26
C HIS A 231 6.36 4.35 0.81
N ASP A 232 5.64 5.02 -0.06
CA ASP A 232 4.40 5.71 0.28
C ASP A 232 3.38 5.58 -0.84
N ALA A 233 2.12 5.41 -0.45
CA ALA A 233 0.96 5.49 -1.32
C ALA A 233 0.00 6.51 -0.71
N ALA A 234 -0.14 7.66 -1.35
CA ALA A 234 -0.86 8.81 -0.85
C ALA A 234 -1.90 9.34 -1.83
N TYR A 235 -3.08 9.67 -1.34
CA TYR A 235 -4.03 10.55 -1.98
C TYR A 235 -4.02 11.90 -1.29
N VAL A 236 -3.98 12.96 -2.07
CA VAL A 236 -3.82 14.35 -1.59
C VAL A 236 -4.90 15.23 -2.20
N GLU A 237 -5.49 16.07 -1.37
CA GLU A 237 -6.26 17.24 -1.80
C GLU A 237 -5.52 18.51 -1.35
N LEU A 238 -5.12 19.33 -2.33
CA LEU A 238 -4.44 20.60 -2.06
C LEU A 238 -5.45 21.72 -1.76
N PRO A 239 -5.03 22.82 -1.07
CA PRO A 239 -5.91 23.94 -0.75
C PRO A 239 -6.52 24.64 -1.98
N ASN A 240 -5.87 24.55 -3.15
CA ASN A 240 -6.39 25.10 -4.40
C ASN A 240 -7.44 24.19 -5.09
N GLY A 241 -7.83 23.08 -4.44
CA GLY A 241 -8.80 22.12 -4.96
C GLY A 241 -8.21 21.02 -5.85
N SER A 242 -6.92 21.06 -6.19
CA SER A 242 -6.27 20.01 -6.97
C SER A 242 -6.19 18.72 -6.17
N LYS A 243 -6.39 17.58 -6.86
CA LYS A 243 -6.41 16.25 -6.25
C LYS A 243 -5.54 15.30 -7.06
N PHE A 244 -4.80 14.43 -6.37
CA PHE A 244 -3.98 13.42 -7.02
C PHE A 244 -3.70 12.22 -6.13
N VAL A 245 -3.42 11.08 -6.75
CA VAL A 245 -2.78 9.93 -6.11
C VAL A 245 -1.31 9.94 -6.49
N LEU A 246 -0.43 9.78 -5.51
CA LEU A 246 1.00 9.64 -5.71
C LEU A 246 1.49 8.40 -4.98
N VAL A 247 2.09 7.46 -5.72
CA VAL A 247 2.74 6.28 -5.16
C VAL A 247 4.22 6.33 -5.49
N THR A 248 5.06 6.25 -4.46
CA THR A 248 6.52 6.27 -4.59
C THR A 248 7.12 5.09 -3.87
N PHE A 249 7.84 4.24 -4.59
CA PHE A 249 8.61 3.14 -4.04
C PHE A 249 10.10 3.39 -4.20
N THR A 250 10.87 3.21 -3.11
CA THR A 250 12.34 3.27 -3.14
C THR A 250 12.92 1.97 -2.60
N VAL A 251 13.94 1.44 -3.26
CA VAL A 251 14.63 0.20 -2.88
C VAL A 251 16.09 0.55 -2.58
N ASP A 252 16.69 -0.12 -1.59
CA ASP A 252 18.05 0.07 -1.10
C ASP A 252 18.36 1.48 -0.52
N HIS A 253 17.33 2.32 -0.36
CA HIS A 253 17.42 3.69 0.16
C HIS A 253 16.44 3.93 1.32
N ALA A 254 16.33 2.97 2.24
CA ALA A 254 15.38 3.05 3.35
C ALA A 254 15.65 4.20 4.33
N ASN A 255 16.92 4.60 4.46
CA ASN A 255 17.38 5.64 5.39
C ASN A 255 17.36 7.04 4.78
N GLU A 256 17.32 7.18 3.46
CA GLU A 256 17.26 8.45 2.75
C GLU A 256 15.83 9.01 2.74
N ARG A 257 15.46 9.59 3.88
CA ARG A 257 14.10 10.07 4.18
C ARG A 257 13.64 11.20 3.26
N GLU A 258 14.54 11.85 2.54
CA GLU A 258 14.27 13.00 1.68
C GLU A 258 13.80 12.64 0.26
N ILE A 259 13.98 11.39 -0.19
CA ILE A 259 13.64 11.01 -1.58
C ILE A 259 12.13 11.17 -1.83
N ILE A 260 11.30 10.55 -1.00
CA ILE A 260 9.82 10.62 -1.15
C ILE A 260 9.31 12.05 -1.03
N PRO A 261 9.69 12.85 0.00
CA PRO A 261 9.33 14.25 0.07
C PRO A 261 9.77 15.08 -1.14
N ALA A 262 10.94 14.81 -1.72
CA ALA A 262 11.42 15.53 -2.90
C ALA A 262 10.55 15.24 -4.13
N VAL A 263 10.20 13.98 -4.36
CA VAL A 263 9.25 13.59 -5.43
C VAL A 263 7.90 14.26 -5.21
N ALA A 264 7.37 14.18 -4.00
CA ALA A 264 6.09 14.80 -3.66
C ALA A 264 6.11 16.32 -3.84
N LYS A 265 7.21 17.00 -3.44
CA LYS A 265 7.38 18.45 -3.61
C LYS A 265 7.32 18.86 -5.09
N ALA A 266 7.96 18.11 -5.98
CA ALA A 266 7.92 18.39 -7.41
C ALA A 266 6.48 18.28 -7.95
N VAL A 267 5.73 17.27 -7.53
CA VAL A 267 4.31 17.10 -7.90
C VAL A 267 3.48 18.26 -7.35
N VAL A 268 3.60 18.58 -6.05
CA VAL A 268 2.86 19.68 -5.42
C VAL A 268 3.11 21.01 -6.11
N GLN A 269 4.36 21.30 -6.49
CA GLN A 269 4.71 22.53 -7.23
C GLN A 269 3.98 22.61 -8.57
N GLU A 270 3.95 21.51 -9.33
CA GLU A 270 3.26 21.45 -10.62
C GLU A 270 1.75 21.64 -10.48
N PHE A 271 1.13 21.00 -9.46
CA PHE A 271 -0.31 21.12 -9.19
C PHE A 271 -0.70 22.47 -8.57
N SER A 272 0.24 23.17 -7.94
CA SER A 272 0.02 24.50 -7.37
C SER A 272 0.18 25.62 -8.42
N ALA A 273 1.03 25.41 -9.43
CA ALA A 273 1.32 26.41 -10.46
C ALA A 273 0.22 26.49 -11.55
N ARG A 274 -0.52 25.42 -11.78
CA ARG A 274 -1.60 25.36 -12.77
C ARG A 274 -2.92 25.80 -12.12
N LYS A 275 -3.35 27.04 -12.41
CA LYS A 275 -4.68 27.56 -12.07
C LYS A 275 -5.74 27.07 -13.06
#